data_a4f1da511acf2370343290b249464086
#
_entry.id   a4f1da511acf2370343290b249464086
#
_cell.length_a   1.000
_cell.length_b   1.000
_cell.length_c   1.000
_cell.angle_alpha   90.00
_cell.angle_beta   90.00
_cell.angle_gamma   90.00
#
_symmetry.space_group_name_H-M   'P 1'
#
loop_
_entity.id
_entity.type
_entity.pdbx_description
1 polymer ?
#
loop_
_entity_poly.entity_id
_entity_poly.type
_entity_poly.pdbx_seq_one_letter_code
_entity_poly.pdbx_strand_id
1 'polypeptide(L)'
;MRSIEHPGPVHPVRVQCVPARVRPVTIELPRGVTLLQGLADAVRAQGTTSAVFSLRGLTLAPLAFVMPALSDSPKHVAYFSQRYEASGAARIESGSITYGLRDGQPSLHCHATWTEADGRRRSGHVLPAESLVEQPARIDAWMLDGAAFEVQPDAETNFSLLQVTTTDARPGGLEALVVRVGPNEDLCLALEAICAERNIRRGLIRGGVGSLIGTVFEDGRTVEPFVTEVFIRRGVIEPGTDGALRAEVDVGLVAHTGEIAEGRLARGQNPVLITFELVIEVQDEASDAGRNS
;
A
#
# COMPACT_ATOMS: atom_id res chain seq x y z
N MET A 1 9.15 6.89 20.39
CA MET A 1 8.37 6.77 19.15
C MET A 1 7.03 7.45 19.38
N ARG A 2 6.48 8.15 18.38
CA ARG A 2 5.13 8.74 18.45
C ARG A 2 4.09 7.63 18.56
N SER A 3 2.97 7.89 19.22
CA SER A 3 1.85 6.95 19.33
C SER A 3 0.55 7.71 19.46
N ILE A 4 -0.55 7.06 19.15
CA ILE A 4 -1.89 7.61 19.26
C ILE A 4 -2.81 6.57 19.91
N GLU A 5 -3.75 7.02 20.73
CA GLU A 5 -4.77 6.17 21.31
C GLU A 5 -5.99 6.14 20.40
N HIS A 6 -6.37 4.96 19.94
CA HIS A 6 -7.56 4.74 19.15
C HIS A 6 -8.80 4.55 20.04
N PRO A 7 -10.02 4.83 19.53
CA PRO A 7 -11.23 4.79 20.35
C PRO A 7 -11.62 3.39 20.82
N GLY A 8 -11.19 2.34 20.14
CA GLY A 8 -11.53 0.98 20.47
C GLY A 8 -10.41 0.22 21.19
N PRO A 9 -10.65 -1.03 21.59
CA PRO A 9 -9.67 -1.86 22.28
C PRO A 9 -8.50 -2.21 21.33
N VAL A 10 -7.29 -2.15 21.85
CA VAL A 10 -6.07 -2.52 21.11
C VAL A 10 -6.19 -3.96 20.60
N HIS A 11 -6.01 -4.16 19.29
CA HIS A 11 -6.04 -5.48 18.68
C HIS A 11 -4.80 -6.29 19.13
N PRO A 12 -4.97 -7.54 19.64
CA PRO A 12 -3.86 -8.32 20.21
C PRO A 12 -2.80 -8.71 19.16
N VAL A 13 -3.19 -8.87 17.88
CA VAL A 13 -2.27 -9.17 16.78
C VAL A 13 -1.94 -7.86 16.07
N ARG A 14 -0.74 -7.32 16.38
CA ARG A 14 -0.31 -6.03 15.83
C ARG A 14 0.17 -6.12 14.37
N VAL A 15 0.70 -7.28 13.98
CA VAL A 15 1.14 -7.56 12.61
C VAL A 15 0.48 -8.86 12.15
N GLN A 16 -0.43 -8.74 11.21
CA GLN A 16 -1.02 -9.89 10.53
C GLN A 16 -0.10 -10.29 9.38
N CYS A 17 0.22 -11.57 9.29
CA CYS A 17 1.13 -12.08 8.27
C CYS A 17 0.73 -13.50 7.85
N VAL A 18 0.38 -13.67 6.58
CA VAL A 18 -0.02 -14.96 6.01
C VAL A 18 0.92 -15.33 4.88
N PRO A 19 1.50 -16.56 4.89
CA PRO A 19 2.26 -17.08 3.76
C PRO A 19 1.41 -17.19 2.50
N ALA A 20 1.99 -16.84 1.37
CA ALA A 20 1.33 -16.83 0.07
C ALA A 20 2.31 -17.14 -1.05
N ARG A 21 1.80 -17.14 -2.26
CA ARG A 21 2.59 -17.06 -3.49
C ARG A 21 2.17 -15.83 -4.28
N VAL A 22 3.14 -15.20 -4.95
CA VAL A 22 2.87 -14.10 -5.87
C VAL A 22 3.24 -14.49 -7.29
N ARG A 23 2.42 -14.03 -8.23
CA ARG A 23 2.70 -14.13 -9.66
C ARG A 23 2.79 -12.71 -10.24
N PRO A 24 4.01 -12.25 -10.59
CA PRO A 24 4.17 -10.97 -11.26
C PRO A 24 3.57 -11.01 -12.66
N VAL A 25 2.76 -10.02 -12.99
CA VAL A 25 2.15 -9.86 -14.32
C VAL A 25 2.11 -8.39 -14.69
N THR A 26 2.13 -8.09 -15.99
CA THR A 26 1.78 -6.76 -16.49
C THR A 26 0.37 -6.84 -17.05
N ILE A 27 -0.53 -5.99 -16.55
CA ILE A 27 -1.91 -5.92 -17.02
C ILE A 27 -2.12 -4.72 -17.94
N GLU A 28 -3.07 -4.85 -18.85
CA GLU A 28 -3.50 -3.76 -19.73
C GLU A 28 -4.86 -3.22 -19.27
N LEU A 29 -4.91 -1.92 -19.05
CA LEU A 29 -6.15 -1.19 -18.74
C LEU A 29 -6.66 -0.51 -20.00
N PRO A 30 -7.86 -0.85 -20.49
CA PRO A 30 -8.42 -0.19 -21.66
C PRO A 30 -8.92 1.22 -21.32
N ARG A 31 -8.97 2.09 -22.31
CA ARG A 31 -9.59 3.42 -22.18
C ARG A 31 -11.06 3.32 -21.82
N GLY A 32 -11.55 4.26 -21.00
CA GLY A 32 -12.97 4.49 -20.73
C GLY A 32 -13.59 3.57 -19.67
N VAL A 33 -12.80 2.66 -19.07
CA VAL A 33 -13.22 1.90 -17.90
C VAL A 33 -12.87 2.65 -16.61
N THR A 34 -13.63 2.42 -15.54
CA THR A 34 -13.19 2.89 -14.22
C THR A 34 -11.95 2.11 -13.77
N LEU A 35 -11.09 2.74 -12.97
CA LEU A 35 -9.91 2.06 -12.43
C LEU A 35 -10.31 0.80 -11.67
N LEU A 36 -11.40 0.85 -10.87
CA LEU A 36 -11.95 -0.31 -10.16
C LEU A 36 -12.33 -1.43 -11.13
N GLN A 37 -13.09 -1.13 -12.17
CA GLN A 37 -13.57 -2.14 -13.12
C GLN A 37 -12.41 -2.78 -13.90
N GLY A 38 -11.50 -1.96 -14.42
CA GLY A 38 -10.35 -2.46 -15.18
C GLY A 38 -9.46 -3.40 -14.37
N LEU A 39 -9.20 -3.05 -13.10
CA LEU A 39 -8.42 -3.90 -12.18
C LEU A 39 -9.19 -5.16 -11.79
N ALA A 40 -10.49 -5.07 -11.51
CA ALA A 40 -11.32 -6.22 -11.17
C ALA A 40 -11.39 -7.24 -12.31
N ASP A 41 -11.53 -6.78 -13.55
CA ASP A 41 -11.54 -7.66 -14.72
C ASP A 41 -10.18 -8.34 -14.92
N ALA A 42 -9.08 -7.61 -14.72
CA ALA A 42 -7.74 -8.16 -14.81
C ALA A 42 -7.47 -9.23 -13.72
N VAL A 43 -7.82 -8.94 -12.46
CA VAL A 43 -7.67 -9.89 -11.35
C VAL A 43 -8.50 -11.16 -11.58
N ARG A 44 -9.75 -11.00 -12.03
CA ARG A 44 -10.65 -12.12 -12.37
C ARG A 44 -10.08 -12.97 -13.50
N ALA A 45 -9.54 -12.34 -14.55
CA ALA A 45 -8.92 -13.03 -15.68
C ALA A 45 -7.69 -13.86 -15.24
N GLN A 46 -7.00 -13.44 -14.19
CA GLN A 46 -5.88 -14.19 -13.59
C GLN A 46 -6.34 -15.29 -12.62
N GLY A 47 -7.64 -15.40 -12.37
CA GLY A 47 -8.22 -16.48 -11.53
C GLY A 47 -7.91 -16.32 -10.04
N THR A 48 -7.64 -15.12 -9.56
CA THR A 48 -7.42 -14.80 -8.13
C THR A 48 -8.43 -13.78 -7.63
N THR A 49 -8.43 -13.52 -6.32
CA THR A 49 -9.31 -12.55 -5.65
C THR A 49 -8.55 -11.42 -4.97
N SER A 50 -7.21 -11.45 -5.05
CA SER A 50 -6.40 -10.45 -4.37
C SER A 50 -5.10 -10.18 -5.13
N ALA A 51 -4.65 -8.92 -5.10
CA ALA A 51 -3.45 -8.48 -5.78
C ALA A 51 -2.93 -7.16 -5.18
N VAL A 52 -1.68 -6.82 -5.49
CA VAL A 52 -1.14 -5.49 -5.29
C VAL A 52 -0.61 -4.94 -6.62
N PHE A 53 -0.63 -3.61 -6.78
CA PHE A 53 -0.24 -2.97 -8.03
C PHE A 53 0.69 -1.78 -7.78
N SER A 54 1.56 -1.53 -8.74
CA SER A 54 2.36 -0.31 -8.81
C SER A 54 1.86 0.56 -9.95
N LEU A 55 1.49 1.79 -9.64
CA LEU A 55 0.97 2.74 -10.63
C LEU A 55 2.09 3.67 -11.11
N ARG A 56 2.29 3.72 -12.42
CA ARG A 56 3.15 4.70 -13.08
C ARG A 56 2.62 5.02 -14.48
N GLY A 57 2.65 6.31 -14.83
CA GLY A 57 2.32 6.76 -16.18
C GLY A 57 0.86 6.61 -16.61
N LEU A 58 0.01 6.05 -15.76
CA LEU A 58 -1.43 5.98 -15.97
C LEU A 58 -2.03 7.39 -15.98
N THR A 59 -2.90 7.68 -16.93
CA THR A 59 -3.67 8.93 -16.98
C THR A 59 -5.12 8.66 -16.69
N LEU A 60 -5.69 9.39 -15.73
CA LEU A 60 -7.09 9.30 -15.31
C LEU A 60 -7.80 10.62 -15.60
N ALA A 61 -9.01 10.54 -16.17
CA ALA A 61 -9.90 11.68 -16.41
C ALA A 61 -11.37 11.23 -16.48
N PRO A 62 -12.20 11.59 -15.48
CA PRO A 62 -11.82 12.29 -14.26
C PRO A 62 -10.95 11.44 -13.34
N LEU A 63 -10.20 12.10 -12.46
CA LEU A 63 -9.61 11.49 -11.26
C LEU A 63 -10.32 12.08 -10.04
N ALA A 64 -11.06 11.27 -9.32
CA ALA A 64 -11.70 11.61 -8.06
C ALA A 64 -10.85 11.11 -6.88
N PHE A 65 -10.76 11.92 -5.82
CA PHE A 65 -9.94 11.61 -4.65
C PHE A 65 -10.46 12.26 -3.38
N VAL A 66 -9.96 11.77 -2.26
CA VAL A 66 -10.06 12.42 -0.95
C VAL A 66 -8.65 12.64 -0.39
N MET A 67 -8.54 13.54 0.58
CA MET A 67 -7.32 13.83 1.32
C MET A 67 -7.44 13.25 2.73
N PRO A 68 -6.31 12.96 3.40
CA PRO A 68 -6.38 12.71 4.83
C PRO A 68 -6.90 13.95 5.54
N ALA A 69 -7.67 13.77 6.60
CA ALA A 69 -8.23 14.86 7.39
C ALA A 69 -8.21 14.53 8.89
N LEU A 70 -8.21 15.57 9.72
CA LEU A 70 -8.49 15.42 11.14
C LEU A 70 -9.94 14.95 11.29
N SER A 71 -10.19 14.07 12.26
CA SER A 71 -11.54 13.69 12.61
C SER A 71 -12.20 14.80 13.44
N ASP A 72 -13.45 15.11 13.14
CA ASP A 72 -14.31 15.97 13.92
C ASP A 72 -15.14 15.19 14.97
N SER A 73 -14.93 13.89 15.06
CA SER A 73 -15.65 12.95 15.92
C SER A 73 -14.70 12.13 16.78
N PRO A 74 -15.02 11.88 18.07
CA PRO A 74 -14.24 10.99 18.92
C PRO A 74 -14.28 9.52 18.48
N LYS A 75 -15.08 9.17 17.47
CA LYS A 75 -15.15 7.82 16.93
C LYS A 75 -13.94 7.41 16.10
N HIS A 76 -13.15 8.38 15.63
CA HIS A 76 -11.96 8.12 14.81
C HIS A 76 -10.86 9.11 15.18
N VAL A 77 -9.60 8.71 15.07
CA VAL A 77 -8.44 9.61 15.28
C VAL A 77 -8.13 10.46 14.06
N ALA A 78 -8.55 9.99 12.89
CA ALA A 78 -8.38 10.64 11.59
C ALA A 78 -9.56 10.25 10.70
N TYR A 79 -9.78 11.01 9.62
CA TYR A 79 -10.83 10.70 8.66
C TYR A 79 -10.43 11.16 7.26
N PHE A 80 -11.38 11.15 6.33
CA PHE A 80 -11.23 11.67 4.98
C PHE A 80 -11.83 13.07 4.87
N SER A 81 -11.25 13.88 3.98
CA SER A 81 -11.83 15.16 3.55
C SER A 81 -13.12 14.95 2.75
N GLN A 82 -13.73 16.06 2.34
CA GLN A 82 -14.69 16.01 1.24
C GLN A 82 -14.05 15.46 -0.03
N ARG A 83 -14.87 14.97 -0.97
CA ARG A 83 -14.44 14.54 -2.29
C ARG A 83 -13.93 15.72 -3.12
N TYR A 84 -12.82 15.50 -3.80
CA TYR A 84 -12.25 16.39 -4.80
C TYR A 84 -12.20 15.71 -6.16
N GLU A 85 -12.00 16.52 -7.19
CA GLU A 85 -11.73 16.07 -8.54
C GLU A 85 -10.53 16.83 -9.10
N ALA A 86 -9.64 16.13 -9.80
CA ALA A 86 -8.48 16.73 -10.40
C ALA A 86 -8.87 17.69 -11.54
N SER A 87 -8.08 18.73 -11.74
CA SER A 87 -8.27 19.70 -12.82
C SER A 87 -7.87 19.07 -14.15
N GLY A 88 -8.85 18.53 -14.87
CA GLY A 88 -8.66 17.85 -16.15
C GLY A 88 -7.97 16.48 -15.99
N ALA A 89 -7.22 16.09 -17.03
CA ALA A 89 -6.51 14.81 -17.00
C ALA A 89 -5.37 14.83 -15.99
N ALA A 90 -5.31 13.81 -15.14
CA ALA A 90 -4.30 13.64 -14.12
C ALA A 90 -3.37 12.48 -14.48
N ARG A 91 -2.07 12.78 -14.63
CA ARG A 91 -1.05 11.77 -14.91
C ARG A 91 -0.41 11.28 -13.63
N ILE A 92 -0.61 10.01 -13.32
CA ILE A 92 -0.03 9.36 -12.14
C ILE A 92 1.50 9.29 -12.30
N GLU A 93 2.23 9.89 -11.35
CA GLU A 93 3.69 9.82 -11.25
C GLU A 93 4.12 8.52 -10.58
N SER A 94 3.48 8.21 -9.47
CA SER A 94 3.67 6.98 -8.70
C SER A 94 2.48 6.74 -7.78
N GLY A 95 2.20 5.49 -7.48
CA GLY A 95 1.16 5.08 -6.55
C GLY A 95 1.18 3.58 -6.31
N SER A 96 0.44 3.16 -5.32
CA SER A 96 0.23 1.76 -4.98
C SER A 96 -1.24 1.46 -4.75
N ILE A 97 -1.62 0.23 -5.07
CA ILE A 97 -2.96 -0.29 -4.80
C ILE A 97 -2.85 -1.62 -4.07
N THR A 98 -3.67 -1.78 -3.05
CA THR A 98 -4.05 -3.07 -2.49
C THR A 98 -5.46 -3.42 -2.97
N TYR A 99 -5.61 -4.56 -3.65
CA TYR A 99 -6.88 -5.08 -4.14
C TYR A 99 -7.33 -6.26 -3.29
N GLY A 100 -8.56 -6.22 -2.85
CA GLY A 100 -9.22 -7.30 -2.14
C GLY A 100 -10.72 -7.28 -2.37
N LEU A 101 -11.47 -7.90 -1.48
CA LEU A 101 -12.92 -7.99 -1.56
C LEU A 101 -13.56 -7.32 -0.33
N ARG A 102 -14.76 -6.75 -0.55
CA ARG A 102 -15.71 -6.36 0.48
C ARG A 102 -17.02 -7.05 0.19
N ASP A 103 -17.48 -7.92 1.07
CA ASP A 103 -18.73 -8.68 0.88
C ASP A 103 -18.79 -9.40 -0.48
N GLY A 104 -17.64 -9.98 -0.89
CA GLY A 104 -17.49 -10.66 -2.18
C GLY A 104 -17.38 -9.73 -3.41
N GLN A 105 -17.42 -8.42 -3.24
CA GLN A 105 -17.28 -7.44 -4.31
C GLN A 105 -15.89 -6.80 -4.32
N PRO A 106 -15.36 -6.39 -5.49
CA PRO A 106 -14.07 -5.71 -5.61
C PRO A 106 -13.96 -4.49 -4.71
N SER A 107 -12.85 -4.39 -3.97
CA SER A 107 -12.52 -3.25 -3.12
C SER A 107 -11.05 -2.91 -3.28
N LEU A 108 -10.74 -1.61 -3.35
CA LEU A 108 -9.38 -1.10 -3.54
C LEU A 108 -9.01 -0.10 -2.45
N HIS A 109 -7.75 -0.18 -1.99
CA HIS A 109 -7.09 0.86 -1.25
C HIS A 109 -5.98 1.43 -2.14
N CYS A 110 -6.09 2.71 -2.51
CA CYS A 110 -5.24 3.32 -3.53
C CYS A 110 -4.73 4.70 -3.09
N HIS A 111 -3.42 4.83 -2.92
CA HIS A 111 -2.77 6.13 -2.76
C HIS A 111 -1.82 6.39 -3.92
N ALA A 112 -1.80 7.64 -4.39
CA ALA A 112 -0.95 8.05 -5.50
C ALA A 112 -0.57 9.51 -5.43
N THR A 113 0.50 9.86 -6.15
CA THR A 113 0.87 11.23 -6.50
C THR A 113 0.70 11.40 -8.02
N TRP A 114 0.16 12.53 -8.43
CA TRP A 114 -0.10 12.85 -9.83
C TRP A 114 0.15 14.31 -10.15
N THR A 115 0.31 14.60 -11.43
CA THR A 115 0.30 15.96 -11.99
C THR A 115 -1.00 16.18 -12.74
N GLU A 116 -1.73 17.25 -12.42
CA GLU A 116 -2.96 17.67 -13.07
C GLU A 116 -2.69 18.39 -14.39
N ALA A 117 -3.72 18.59 -15.21
CA ALA A 117 -3.59 19.27 -16.51
C ALA A 117 -3.09 20.73 -16.40
N ASP A 118 -3.33 21.40 -15.26
CA ASP A 118 -2.82 22.75 -14.98
C ASP A 118 -1.39 22.78 -14.42
N GLY A 119 -0.72 21.62 -14.36
CA GLY A 119 0.64 21.46 -13.85
C GLY A 119 0.76 21.32 -12.34
N ARG A 120 -0.34 21.36 -11.60
CA ARG A 120 -0.29 21.14 -10.15
C ARG A 120 0.04 19.71 -9.82
N ARG A 121 0.92 19.53 -8.85
CA ARG A 121 1.22 18.25 -8.24
C ARG A 121 0.29 18.01 -7.05
N ARG A 122 -0.38 16.86 -7.03
CA ARG A 122 -1.29 16.43 -5.95
C ARG A 122 -0.95 15.01 -5.50
N SER A 123 -1.42 14.68 -4.31
CA SER A 123 -1.37 13.31 -3.78
C SER A 123 -2.58 13.07 -2.90
N GLY A 124 -3.03 11.82 -2.77
CA GLY A 124 -4.20 11.48 -1.95
C GLY A 124 -4.70 10.06 -2.16
N HIS A 125 -5.84 9.77 -1.55
CA HIS A 125 -6.59 8.54 -1.67
C HIS A 125 -7.49 8.61 -2.92
N VAL A 126 -7.13 7.89 -3.95
CA VAL A 126 -7.89 7.83 -5.20
C VAL A 126 -9.19 7.08 -4.97
N LEU A 127 -10.29 7.58 -5.54
CA LEU A 127 -11.60 6.92 -5.57
C LEU A 127 -11.73 6.12 -6.89
N PRO A 128 -11.40 4.83 -6.88
CA PRO A 128 -11.18 4.09 -8.14
C PRO A 128 -12.47 3.78 -8.90
N ALA A 129 -13.62 3.79 -8.23
CA ALA A 129 -14.93 3.65 -8.88
C ALA A 129 -15.37 4.91 -9.64
N GLU A 130 -14.77 6.06 -9.33
CA GLU A 130 -15.10 7.36 -9.90
C GLU A 130 -13.99 7.93 -10.80
N SER A 131 -12.89 7.18 -10.96
CA SER A 131 -11.74 7.59 -11.76
C SER A 131 -11.67 6.76 -13.03
N LEU A 132 -11.65 7.42 -14.21
CA LEU A 132 -11.67 6.75 -15.52
C LEU A 132 -10.28 6.71 -16.15
N VAL A 133 -9.93 5.58 -16.74
CA VAL A 133 -8.72 5.42 -17.54
C VAL A 133 -8.89 6.22 -18.84
N GLU A 134 -8.11 7.30 -18.99
CA GLU A 134 -8.20 8.20 -20.15
C GLU A 134 -7.49 7.66 -21.38
N GLN A 135 -6.40 6.92 -21.20
CA GLN A 135 -5.64 6.29 -22.29
C GLN A 135 -5.31 4.86 -21.89
N PRO A 136 -5.22 3.92 -22.84
CA PRO A 136 -4.77 2.57 -22.55
C PRO A 136 -3.44 2.60 -21.83
N ALA A 137 -3.30 1.82 -20.77
CA ALA A 137 -2.11 1.83 -19.93
C ALA A 137 -1.69 0.40 -19.56
N ARG A 138 -0.40 0.22 -19.32
CA ARG A 138 0.17 -1.02 -18.78
C ARG A 138 0.67 -0.74 -17.37
N ILE A 139 0.29 -1.58 -16.42
CA ILE A 139 0.73 -1.47 -15.03
C ILE A 139 1.22 -2.81 -14.50
N ASP A 140 2.18 -2.75 -13.58
CA ASP A 140 2.71 -3.95 -12.94
C ASP A 140 1.82 -4.38 -11.77
N ALA A 141 1.60 -5.68 -11.69
CA ALA A 141 0.74 -6.30 -10.70
C ALA A 141 1.38 -7.57 -10.15
N TRP A 142 1.05 -7.91 -8.92
CA TRP A 142 1.43 -9.14 -8.23
C TRP A 142 0.15 -9.81 -7.74
N MET A 143 -0.25 -10.87 -8.44
CA MET A 143 -1.44 -11.67 -8.11
C MET A 143 -1.13 -12.58 -6.94
N LEU A 144 -2.06 -12.69 -5.98
CA LEU A 144 -1.88 -13.44 -4.74
C LEU A 144 -2.61 -14.79 -4.81
N ASP A 145 -1.93 -15.84 -4.39
CA ASP A 145 -2.48 -17.18 -4.20
C ASP A 145 -2.12 -17.68 -2.79
N GLY A 146 -3.07 -18.27 -2.06
CA GLY A 146 -2.90 -18.77 -0.69
C GLY A 146 -3.25 -17.75 0.41
N ALA A 147 -3.30 -16.47 0.09
CA ALA A 147 -3.79 -15.42 0.97
C ALA A 147 -4.57 -14.36 0.17
N ALA A 148 -5.40 -13.60 0.86
CA ALA A 148 -6.16 -12.50 0.28
C ALA A 148 -6.30 -11.33 1.26
N PHE A 149 -6.66 -10.18 0.72
CA PHE A 149 -7.14 -9.03 1.48
C PHE A 149 -8.66 -9.01 1.45
N GLU A 150 -9.28 -8.92 2.62
CA GLU A 150 -10.73 -8.79 2.77
C GLU A 150 -11.09 -7.64 3.70
N VAL A 151 -12.03 -6.81 3.27
CA VAL A 151 -12.49 -5.70 4.11
C VAL A 151 -13.36 -6.23 5.24
N GLN A 152 -12.92 -5.98 6.47
CA GLN A 152 -13.61 -6.36 7.69
C GLN A 152 -13.67 -5.18 8.68
N PRO A 153 -14.67 -5.11 9.57
CA PRO A 153 -14.68 -4.13 10.65
C PRO A 153 -13.45 -4.27 11.55
N ASP A 154 -12.83 -3.16 11.88
CA ASP A 154 -11.71 -3.09 12.82
C ASP A 154 -12.16 -2.37 14.08
N ALA A 155 -12.24 -3.10 15.19
CA ALA A 155 -12.79 -2.60 16.45
C ALA A 155 -11.87 -1.56 17.12
N GLU A 156 -10.56 -1.57 16.86
CA GLU A 156 -9.60 -0.61 17.42
C GLU A 156 -9.79 0.76 16.82
N THR A 157 -9.88 0.83 15.48
CA THR A 157 -9.90 2.09 14.75
C THR A 157 -11.29 2.57 14.37
N ASN A 158 -12.32 1.71 14.50
CA ASN A 158 -13.70 1.89 14.01
C ASN A 158 -13.82 2.02 12.48
N PHE A 159 -12.77 1.72 11.73
CA PHE A 159 -12.82 1.63 10.27
C PHE A 159 -13.20 0.21 9.80
N SER A 160 -13.58 0.10 8.55
CA SER A 160 -13.56 -1.17 7.82
C SER A 160 -12.28 -1.21 6.99
N LEU A 161 -11.38 -2.15 7.28
CA LEU A 161 -10.03 -2.21 6.75
C LEU A 161 -9.78 -3.54 6.03
N LEU A 162 -8.88 -3.53 5.05
CA LEU A 162 -8.38 -4.74 4.41
C LEU A 162 -7.56 -5.54 5.44
N GLN A 163 -8.14 -6.65 5.91
CA GLN A 163 -7.50 -7.64 6.77
C GLN A 163 -6.89 -8.75 5.91
N VAL A 164 -5.86 -9.41 6.42
CA VAL A 164 -5.24 -10.54 5.72
C VAL A 164 -5.94 -11.83 6.11
N THR A 165 -6.38 -12.59 5.10
CA THR A 165 -7.05 -13.88 5.26
C THR A 165 -6.32 -14.99 4.52
N THR A 166 -6.43 -16.23 4.99
CA THR A 166 -5.90 -17.41 4.29
C THR A 166 -6.91 -17.89 3.26
N THR A 167 -6.44 -18.25 2.06
CA THR A 167 -7.24 -18.92 1.03
C THR A 167 -6.60 -20.25 0.65
N ASP A 168 -7.29 -21.05 -0.16
CA ASP A 168 -6.71 -22.29 -0.69
C ASP A 168 -5.46 -21.97 -1.52
N ALA A 169 -4.33 -22.62 -1.17
CA ALA A 169 -3.08 -22.45 -1.88
C ALA A 169 -3.18 -22.99 -3.30
N ARG A 170 -2.61 -22.26 -4.26
CA ARG A 170 -2.51 -22.69 -5.66
C ARG A 170 -1.07 -23.02 -6.03
N PRO A 171 -0.83 -23.99 -6.94
CA PRO A 171 0.49 -24.23 -7.47
C PRO A 171 1.01 -23.03 -8.27
N GLY A 172 2.32 -22.76 -8.16
CA GLY A 172 3.01 -21.72 -8.94
C GLY A 172 3.17 -20.40 -8.23
N GLY A 173 4.01 -19.53 -8.80
CA GLY A 173 4.39 -18.23 -8.25
C GLY A 173 5.60 -18.27 -7.33
N LEU A 174 6.07 -17.08 -6.94
CA LEU A 174 7.17 -16.88 -6.01
C LEU A 174 6.64 -16.92 -4.57
N GLU A 175 7.47 -17.36 -3.62
CA GLU A 175 7.10 -17.32 -2.21
C GLU A 175 6.93 -15.88 -1.73
N ALA A 176 5.94 -15.64 -0.86
CA ALA A 176 5.62 -14.33 -0.36
C ALA A 176 4.94 -14.35 1.00
N LEU A 177 4.92 -13.19 1.64
CA LEU A 177 4.09 -12.89 2.81
C LEU A 177 3.12 -11.77 2.46
N VAL A 178 1.85 -11.98 2.74
CA VAL A 178 0.83 -10.92 2.72
C VAL A 178 0.72 -10.36 4.12
N VAL A 179 0.90 -9.05 4.26
CA VAL A 179 1.14 -8.39 5.55
C VAL A 179 0.19 -7.22 5.74
N ARG A 180 -0.36 -7.09 6.95
CA ARG A 180 -0.98 -5.87 7.47
C ARG A 180 -0.31 -5.49 8.79
N VAL A 181 0.19 -4.27 8.86
CA VAL A 181 0.77 -3.67 10.08
C VAL A 181 -0.29 -2.79 10.75
N GLY A 182 -0.54 -3.03 12.03
CA GLY A 182 -1.53 -2.31 12.83
C GLY A 182 -1.00 -0.99 13.41
N PRO A 183 -1.88 -0.20 14.06
CA PRO A 183 -1.54 1.09 14.64
C PRO A 183 -0.35 1.03 15.62
N ASN A 184 0.41 2.13 15.71
CA ASN A 184 1.55 2.32 16.61
C ASN A 184 2.77 1.40 16.40
N GLU A 185 2.70 0.42 15.48
CA GLU A 185 3.87 -0.37 15.09
C GLU A 185 4.75 0.43 14.12
N ASP A 186 6.07 0.45 14.34
CA ASP A 186 7.00 1.01 13.36
C ASP A 186 7.04 0.14 12.11
N LEU A 187 6.81 0.74 10.95
CA LEU A 187 6.69 -0.01 9.70
C LEU A 187 7.96 -0.82 9.40
N CYS A 188 9.14 -0.20 9.47
CA CYS A 188 10.40 -0.87 9.14
C CYS A 188 10.71 -2.01 10.14
N LEU A 189 10.57 -1.75 11.44
CA LEU A 189 10.84 -2.74 12.48
C LEU A 189 9.88 -3.93 12.42
N ALA A 190 8.59 -3.69 12.12
CA ALA A 190 7.61 -4.75 11.95
C ALA A 190 7.98 -5.68 10.79
N LEU A 191 8.39 -5.12 9.65
CA LEU A 191 8.80 -5.91 8.48
C LEU A 191 10.09 -6.71 8.74
N GLU A 192 11.07 -6.13 9.42
CA GLU A 192 12.29 -6.81 9.82
C GLU A 192 11.98 -7.98 10.77
N ALA A 193 11.13 -7.76 11.77
CA ALA A 193 10.75 -8.78 12.76
C ALA A 193 10.07 -10.00 12.11
N ILE A 194 9.05 -9.80 11.25
CA ILE A 194 8.36 -10.91 10.58
C ILE A 194 9.28 -11.67 9.61
N CYS A 195 10.21 -11.00 8.94
CA CYS A 195 11.18 -11.66 8.09
C CYS A 195 12.17 -12.49 8.92
N ALA A 196 12.65 -11.97 10.05
CA ALA A 196 13.54 -12.68 10.95
C ALA A 196 12.88 -13.93 11.56
N GLU A 197 11.63 -13.82 12.05
CA GLU A 197 10.84 -14.94 12.59
C GLU A 197 10.62 -16.07 11.57
N ARG A 198 10.57 -15.74 10.28
CA ARG A 198 10.35 -16.70 9.20
C ARG A 198 11.61 -17.10 8.46
N ASN A 199 12.79 -16.69 8.95
CA ASN A 199 14.08 -16.95 8.32
C ASN A 199 14.20 -16.43 6.88
N ILE A 200 13.48 -15.38 6.54
CA ILE A 200 13.59 -14.69 5.25
C ILE A 200 14.77 -13.72 5.33
N ARG A 201 15.79 -13.92 4.52
CA ARG A 201 16.97 -13.08 4.50
C ARG A 201 16.88 -11.93 3.51
N ARG A 202 16.14 -12.10 2.42
CA ARG A 202 15.93 -11.07 1.39
C ARG A 202 14.49 -11.03 0.95
N GLY A 203 13.92 -9.83 0.82
CA GLY A 203 12.57 -9.61 0.36
C GLY A 203 12.42 -8.32 -0.43
N LEU A 204 11.53 -8.33 -1.42
CA LEU A 204 11.11 -7.13 -2.14
C LEU A 204 9.69 -6.78 -1.70
N ILE A 205 9.48 -5.53 -1.33
CA ILE A 205 8.15 -5.06 -0.97
C ILE A 205 7.39 -4.72 -2.26
N ARG A 206 6.22 -5.32 -2.41
CA ARG A 206 5.31 -5.12 -3.53
C ARG A 206 4.03 -4.45 -3.06
N GLY A 207 3.59 -3.43 -3.82
CA GLY A 207 2.50 -2.58 -3.35
C GLY A 207 2.90 -1.79 -2.11
N GLY A 208 1.94 -1.57 -1.25
CA GLY A 208 2.10 -0.90 0.04
C GLY A 208 1.34 0.41 0.10
N VAL A 209 0.26 0.39 0.89
CA VAL A 209 -0.67 1.51 1.09
C VAL A 209 -1.02 1.56 2.57
N GLY A 210 -1.09 2.76 3.13
CA GLY A 210 -1.47 2.94 4.53
C GLY A 210 -1.29 4.37 5.02
N SER A 211 -1.12 4.52 6.32
CA SER A 211 -0.97 5.83 6.98
C SER A 211 0.06 5.76 8.11
N LEU A 212 0.78 6.86 8.32
CA LEU A 212 1.76 7.02 9.40
C LEU A 212 1.39 8.17 10.33
N ILE A 213 1.86 8.12 11.57
CA ILE A 213 1.75 9.21 12.55
C ILE A 213 2.83 10.24 12.25
N GLY A 214 2.58 11.14 11.30
CA GLY A 214 3.63 11.96 10.69
C GLY A 214 4.71 11.10 10.03
N THR A 215 5.82 11.69 9.64
CA THR A 215 6.90 10.92 9.01
C THR A 215 8.26 11.51 9.33
N VAL A 216 9.26 10.66 9.54
CA VAL A 216 10.67 11.01 9.65
C VAL A 216 11.43 10.29 8.55
N PHE A 217 12.20 11.04 7.78
CA PHE A 217 13.04 10.49 6.71
C PHE A 217 14.50 10.32 7.19
N GLU A 218 15.22 9.42 6.54
CA GLU A 218 16.64 9.16 6.83
C GLU A 218 17.54 10.40 6.69
N ASP A 219 17.19 11.32 5.79
CA ASP A 219 17.92 12.58 5.56
C ASP A 219 17.63 13.65 6.62
N GLY A 220 16.84 13.34 7.65
CA GLY A 220 16.50 14.21 8.76
C GLY A 220 15.28 15.10 8.51
N ARG A 221 14.70 15.11 7.30
CA ARG A 221 13.41 15.80 7.06
C ARG A 221 12.29 15.14 7.84
N THR A 222 11.31 15.96 8.26
CA THR A 222 10.12 15.50 8.98
C THR A 222 8.86 16.05 8.34
N VAL A 223 7.77 15.29 8.43
CA VAL A 223 6.40 15.73 8.19
C VAL A 223 5.68 15.67 9.54
N GLU A 224 5.51 16.84 10.16
CA GLU A 224 4.96 16.97 11.52
C GLU A 224 3.46 16.67 11.64
N PRO A 225 2.59 17.03 10.67
CA PRO A 225 1.18 16.66 10.73
C PRO A 225 1.00 15.16 10.91
N PHE A 226 0.28 14.75 11.98
CA PHE A 226 0.21 13.34 12.35
C PHE A 226 -0.70 12.50 11.44
N VAL A 227 -1.62 13.12 10.69
CA VAL A 227 -2.49 12.40 9.73
C VAL A 227 -1.87 12.48 8.35
N THR A 228 -1.37 11.36 7.89
CA THR A 228 -0.77 11.21 6.54
C THR A 228 -1.36 10.01 5.82
N GLU A 229 -1.45 10.08 4.50
CA GLU A 229 -1.66 8.95 3.61
C GLU A 229 -0.38 8.65 2.87
N VAL A 230 0.02 7.39 2.86
CA VAL A 230 1.34 6.94 2.44
C VAL A 230 1.22 5.77 1.47
N PHE A 231 2.10 5.72 0.48
CA PHE A 231 2.30 4.56 -0.36
C PHE A 231 3.79 4.27 -0.54
N ILE A 232 4.13 2.98 -0.68
CA ILE A 232 5.50 2.55 -0.93
C ILE A 232 5.81 2.71 -2.42
N ARG A 233 6.91 3.39 -2.71
CA ARG A 233 7.48 3.58 -4.06
C ARG A 233 8.49 2.49 -4.40
N ARG A 234 9.23 2.06 -3.39
CA ARG A 234 10.21 0.97 -3.43
C ARG A 234 10.45 0.48 -2.01
N GLY A 235 10.63 -0.82 -1.85
CA GLY A 235 11.03 -1.40 -0.58
C GLY A 235 11.86 -2.65 -0.77
N VAL A 236 12.91 -2.77 0.04
CA VAL A 236 13.82 -3.91 0.09
C VAL A 236 14.07 -4.28 1.54
N ILE A 237 14.14 -5.56 1.82
CA ILE A 237 14.56 -6.09 3.13
C ILE A 237 15.77 -6.98 2.87
N GLU A 238 16.90 -6.66 3.49
CA GLU A 238 18.15 -7.40 3.32
C GLU A 238 19.07 -7.26 4.54
N PRO A 239 20.09 -8.12 4.70
CA PRO A 239 21.03 -7.99 5.78
C PRO A 239 21.86 -6.70 5.66
N GLY A 240 21.96 -5.95 6.75
CA GLY A 240 22.89 -4.84 6.89
C GLY A 240 24.32 -5.35 7.10
N THR A 241 25.24 -4.41 7.26
CA THR A 241 26.68 -4.71 7.46
C THR A 241 26.96 -5.48 8.76
N ASP A 242 26.06 -5.38 9.73
CA ASP A 242 26.08 -6.12 11.01
C ASP A 242 25.39 -7.49 10.94
N GLY A 243 24.88 -7.86 9.75
CA GLY A 243 24.14 -9.09 9.52
C GLY A 243 22.67 -9.08 9.99
N ALA A 244 22.23 -8.04 10.68
CA ALA A 244 20.83 -7.89 11.04
C ALA A 244 20.01 -7.39 9.83
N LEU A 245 18.76 -7.82 9.74
CA LEU A 245 17.88 -7.37 8.67
C LEU A 245 17.61 -5.87 8.75
N ARG A 246 17.55 -5.23 7.60
CA ARG A 246 17.18 -3.83 7.42
C ARG A 246 16.11 -3.69 6.33
N ALA A 247 15.03 -3.02 6.68
CA ALA A 247 13.99 -2.64 5.74
C ALA A 247 14.26 -1.21 5.24
N GLU A 248 14.66 -1.08 3.98
CA GLU A 248 14.78 0.20 3.28
C GLU A 248 13.48 0.47 2.54
N VAL A 249 12.70 1.45 3.00
CA VAL A 249 11.37 1.75 2.47
C VAL A 249 11.32 3.19 1.98
N ASP A 250 11.26 3.37 0.68
CA ASP A 250 11.05 4.66 0.01
C ASP A 250 9.56 4.88 -0.20
N VAL A 251 9.03 5.99 0.30
CA VAL A 251 7.60 6.32 0.26
C VAL A 251 7.30 7.60 -0.49
N GLY A 252 6.06 7.74 -0.95
CA GLY A 252 5.39 8.99 -1.25
C GLY A 252 4.23 9.17 -0.28
N LEU A 253 3.95 10.39 0.13
CA LEU A 253 2.88 10.69 1.07
C LEU A 253 2.25 12.05 0.84
N VAL A 254 1.08 12.23 1.45
CA VAL A 254 0.45 13.53 1.66
C VAL A 254 -0.05 13.64 3.10
N ALA A 255 0.18 14.80 3.71
CA ALA A 255 -0.38 15.15 5.02
C ALA A 255 -1.75 15.82 4.87
N HIS A 256 -2.54 15.86 5.96
CA HIS A 256 -3.84 16.52 5.97
C HIS A 256 -3.78 18.02 5.66
N THR A 257 -2.61 18.64 5.76
CA THR A 257 -2.34 20.03 5.36
C THR A 257 -2.19 20.20 3.85
N GLY A 258 -2.10 19.10 3.08
CA GLY A 258 -1.78 19.11 1.66
C GLY A 258 -0.28 19.06 1.35
N GLU A 259 0.58 19.01 2.36
CA GLU A 259 2.03 18.85 2.18
C GLU A 259 2.32 17.47 1.55
N ILE A 260 3.03 17.46 0.44
CA ILE A 260 3.48 16.25 -0.26
C ILE A 260 4.98 16.07 0.02
N ALA A 261 5.36 14.87 0.43
CA ALA A 261 6.75 14.53 0.67
C ALA A 261 7.09 13.13 0.11
N GLU A 262 8.37 12.94 -0.17
CA GLU A 262 8.92 11.67 -0.65
C GLU A 262 10.29 11.47 -0.02
N GLY A 263 10.63 10.21 0.26
CA GLY A 263 11.94 9.86 0.80
C GLY A 263 11.97 8.48 1.41
N ARG A 264 13.14 8.11 1.92
CA ARG A 264 13.36 6.88 2.66
C ARG A 264 12.98 7.09 4.13
N LEU A 265 12.21 6.17 4.68
CA LEU A 265 11.80 6.21 6.09
C LEU A 265 12.99 6.01 7.03
N ALA A 266 13.09 6.83 8.06
CA ALA A 266 14.01 6.61 9.16
C ALA A 266 13.51 5.44 10.03
N ARG A 267 14.30 4.37 10.11
CA ARG A 267 14.00 3.16 10.88
C ARG A 267 13.67 3.46 12.34
N GLY A 268 12.60 2.86 12.87
CA GLY A 268 12.19 3.01 14.28
C GLY A 268 11.53 4.34 14.62
N GLN A 269 11.18 5.16 13.62
CA GLN A 269 10.60 6.47 13.82
C GLN A 269 9.26 6.70 13.06
N ASN A 270 8.71 5.66 12.43
CA ASN A 270 7.55 5.79 11.55
C ASN A 270 6.42 4.82 11.94
N PRO A 271 5.72 5.11 13.06
CA PRO A 271 4.60 4.29 13.50
C PRO A 271 3.38 4.46 12.58
N VAL A 272 2.72 3.33 12.32
CA VAL A 272 1.48 3.29 11.55
C VAL A 272 0.37 4.04 12.30
N LEU A 273 -0.43 4.82 11.57
CA LEU A 273 -1.58 5.53 12.15
C LEU A 273 -2.82 4.63 12.23
N ILE A 274 -3.31 4.13 11.11
CA ILE A 274 -4.52 3.29 11.04
C ILE A 274 -4.16 1.85 10.63
N THR A 275 -3.56 1.70 9.47
CA THR A 275 -3.21 0.42 8.85
C THR A 275 -2.11 0.62 7.82
N PHE A 276 -1.39 -0.45 7.51
CA PHE A 276 -0.48 -0.49 6.37
C PHE A 276 -0.51 -1.90 5.75
N GLU A 277 -1.02 -2.03 4.52
CA GLU A 277 -1.08 -3.29 3.78
C GLU A 277 0.02 -3.36 2.75
N LEU A 278 0.68 -4.53 2.63
CA LEU A 278 1.73 -4.77 1.64
C LEU A 278 1.97 -6.27 1.40
N VAL A 279 2.83 -6.58 0.45
CA VAL A 279 3.31 -7.94 0.19
C VAL A 279 4.84 -7.93 0.23
N ILE A 280 5.43 -8.95 0.85
CA ILE A 280 6.87 -9.21 0.80
C ILE A 280 7.07 -10.41 -0.12
N GLU A 281 7.65 -10.18 -1.30
CA GLU A 281 8.11 -11.23 -2.21
C GLU A 281 9.47 -11.72 -1.73
N VAL A 282 9.57 -13.01 -1.40
CA VAL A 282 10.82 -13.64 -0.92
C VAL A 282 11.81 -13.79 -2.08
N GLN A 283 13.04 -13.38 -1.84
CA GLN A 283 14.13 -13.56 -2.81
C GLN A 283 15.05 -14.66 -2.33
N ASP A 284 15.04 -15.80 -3.03
CA ASP A 284 15.98 -16.90 -2.76
C ASP A 284 17.40 -16.53 -3.21
N GLU A 285 18.40 -16.92 -2.43
CA GLU A 285 19.83 -16.74 -2.79
C GLU A 285 20.21 -17.46 -4.11
N ALA A 286 19.41 -18.41 -4.56
CA ALA A 286 19.67 -19.22 -5.76
C ALA A 286 19.32 -18.52 -7.10
N SER A 287 18.58 -17.41 -7.11
CA SER A 287 18.12 -16.76 -8.34
C SER A 287 19.14 -15.81 -8.98
N ASP A 288 20.20 -15.41 -8.26
CA ASP A 288 21.23 -14.48 -8.78
C ASP A 288 22.33 -15.15 -9.60
N ALA A 289 22.49 -16.48 -9.52
CA ALA A 289 23.52 -17.21 -10.29
C ALA A 289 23.23 -17.36 -11.80
N GLY A 290 22.01 -17.03 -12.24
CA GLY A 290 21.53 -17.25 -13.63
C GLY A 290 21.49 -15.99 -14.51
N ARG A 291 21.80 -14.78 -14.01
CA ARG A 291 21.71 -13.53 -14.79
C ARG A 291 23.03 -12.96 -15.26
N ASN A 292 24.14 -13.66 -15.01
CA ASN A 292 25.48 -13.29 -15.48
C ASN A 292 26.11 -14.37 -16.37
N SER A 293 25.39 -14.84 -17.37
CA SER A 293 25.96 -15.66 -18.43
C SER A 293 25.36 -15.30 -19.80
#